data_db00d30c1aa175b36c849209e3edc3fc
#
_entry.id   db00d30c1aa175b36c849209e3edc3fc
#
_cell.length_a   1.000
_cell.length_b   1.000
_cell.length_c   1.000
_cell.angle_alpha   90.00
_cell.angle_beta   90.00
_cell.angle_gamma   90.00
#
_symmetry.space_group_name_H-M   'P 1'
#
loop_
_entity.id
_entity.type
_entity.pdbx_description
1 polymer ?
#
loop_
_entity_poly.entity_id
_entity_poly.type
_entity_poly.pdbx_seq_one_letter_code
_entity_poly.pdbx_strand_id
1 'polypeptide(L)'
;VQIGHEVRQGAVIKNGTTEAVGGVVMMLSGGNAKAVVGKIKAWVDGFNARGMLLDGLHLVAYYDRSELVDAALWTVTKVLLEGVLLVVVVLFLFLGDVRSSLIVVATLVLTPLLTFVAMNKLGISANLMSLGGLAIAIGLMVDGSVVVVENAFLQLGRKAKSGESQLRVILHAVVEVATPVIFGVGIIILVFLPLMTLQGMEGKMFAPLAYTIAI
;
A
#
# COMPACT_ATOMS: atom_id res chain seq x y z
N VAL A 1 -8.37 -43.52 -41.00
CA VAL A 1 -8.29 -42.52 -39.92
C VAL A 1 -8.67 -41.20 -40.57
N GLN A 2 -9.84 -40.63 -40.24
CA GLN A 2 -10.19 -39.30 -40.64
C GLN A 2 -9.66 -38.36 -39.58
N ILE A 3 -8.82 -37.40 -39.96
CA ILE A 3 -8.42 -36.29 -39.09
C ILE A 3 -9.57 -35.26 -39.16
N GLY A 4 -10.35 -35.18 -38.13
CA GLY A 4 -11.42 -34.20 -37.95
C GLY A 4 -11.14 -33.31 -36.74
N HIS A 5 -11.78 -32.17 -36.68
CA HIS A 5 -11.76 -31.29 -35.52
C HIS A 5 -12.97 -31.59 -34.62
N GLU A 6 -12.81 -31.43 -33.36
CA GLU A 6 -13.91 -31.50 -32.40
C GLU A 6 -14.98 -30.45 -32.69
N VAL A 7 -16.23 -30.72 -32.28
CA VAL A 7 -17.32 -29.77 -32.44
C VAL A 7 -17.03 -28.52 -31.65
N ARG A 8 -17.06 -27.37 -32.30
CA ARG A 8 -16.83 -26.08 -31.68
C ARG A 8 -17.85 -25.78 -30.59
N GLN A 9 -17.42 -25.52 -29.38
CA GLN A 9 -18.27 -25.12 -28.27
C GLN A 9 -18.46 -23.61 -28.16
N GLY A 10 -17.69 -22.81 -28.91
CA GLY A 10 -17.75 -21.34 -28.93
C GLY A 10 -16.89 -20.74 -30.02
N ALA A 11 -17.00 -19.44 -30.21
CA ALA A 11 -16.18 -18.66 -31.13
C ALA A 11 -15.65 -17.41 -30.42
N VAL A 12 -14.38 -17.07 -30.69
CA VAL A 12 -13.76 -15.81 -30.28
C VAL A 12 -13.65 -14.94 -31.51
N ILE A 13 -14.20 -13.72 -31.42
CA ILE A 13 -14.19 -12.76 -32.54
C ILE A 13 -13.35 -11.55 -32.12
N LYS A 14 -12.32 -11.23 -32.88
CA LYS A 14 -11.49 -10.03 -32.69
C LYS A 14 -12.12 -8.86 -33.46
N ASN A 15 -12.32 -7.73 -32.75
CA ASN A 15 -12.88 -6.48 -33.29
C ASN A 15 -14.25 -6.64 -34.03
N GLY A 16 -15.02 -7.66 -33.68
CA GLY A 16 -16.33 -7.91 -34.27
C GLY A 16 -16.35 -8.45 -35.70
N THR A 17 -15.19 -8.70 -36.32
CA THR A 17 -15.11 -9.06 -37.74
C THR A 17 -14.26 -10.29 -38.03
N THR A 18 -13.26 -10.57 -37.24
CA THR A 18 -12.28 -11.62 -37.55
C THR A 18 -12.31 -12.73 -36.50
N GLU A 19 -12.38 -13.98 -36.95
CA GLU A 19 -12.27 -15.12 -36.04
C GLU A 19 -10.85 -15.24 -35.47
N ALA A 20 -10.75 -15.51 -34.16
CA ALA A 20 -9.50 -15.66 -33.45
C ALA A 20 -9.53 -16.87 -32.51
N VAL A 21 -8.36 -17.38 -32.16
CA VAL A 21 -8.22 -18.40 -31.12
C VAL A 21 -7.83 -17.70 -29.82
N GLY A 22 -8.62 -17.92 -28.80
CA GLY A 22 -8.37 -17.35 -27.48
C GLY A 22 -7.82 -18.40 -26.49
N GLY A 23 -6.88 -17.98 -25.65
CA GLY A 23 -6.37 -18.76 -24.53
C GLY A 23 -6.45 -17.95 -23.24
N VAL A 24 -6.70 -18.62 -22.11
CA VAL A 24 -6.71 -18.00 -20.79
C VAL A 24 -5.59 -18.63 -19.96
N VAL A 25 -4.71 -17.79 -19.44
CA VAL A 25 -3.66 -18.22 -18.51
C VAL A 25 -4.14 -17.97 -17.08
N MET A 26 -4.26 -19.05 -16.32
CA MET A 26 -4.68 -18.99 -14.91
C MET A 26 -3.47 -19.20 -14.00
N MET A 27 -3.36 -18.35 -13.00
CA MET A 27 -2.32 -18.47 -11.98
C MET A 27 -2.78 -19.44 -10.89
N LEU A 28 -1.85 -20.25 -10.38
CA LEU A 28 -2.10 -21.10 -9.21
C LEU A 28 -2.25 -20.24 -7.94
N SER A 29 -3.11 -20.69 -7.03
CA SER A 29 -3.34 -20.01 -5.76
C SER A 29 -2.04 -19.86 -4.97
N GLY A 30 -1.81 -18.67 -4.40
CA GLY A 30 -0.59 -18.35 -3.63
C GLY A 30 0.58 -17.79 -4.46
N GLY A 31 0.47 -17.74 -5.79
CA GLY A 31 1.49 -17.13 -6.65
C GLY A 31 1.47 -15.60 -6.62
N ASN A 32 2.60 -14.98 -6.96
CA ASN A 32 2.68 -13.54 -7.19
C ASN A 32 2.20 -13.21 -8.61
N ALA A 33 1.00 -12.64 -8.72
CA ALA A 33 0.35 -12.34 -10.00
C ALA A 33 1.20 -11.44 -10.89
N LYS A 34 1.81 -10.38 -10.35
CA LYS A 34 2.64 -9.44 -11.10
C LYS A 34 3.89 -10.12 -11.69
N ALA A 35 4.56 -10.95 -10.89
CA ALA A 35 5.73 -11.70 -11.36
C ALA A 35 5.37 -12.74 -12.44
N VAL A 36 4.23 -13.41 -12.30
CA VAL A 36 3.75 -14.40 -13.28
C VAL A 36 3.38 -13.72 -14.58
N VAL A 37 2.59 -12.65 -14.54
CA VAL A 37 2.19 -11.89 -15.75
C VAL A 37 3.42 -11.30 -16.45
N GLY A 38 4.40 -10.76 -15.71
CA GLY A 38 5.65 -10.25 -16.29
C GLY A 38 6.43 -11.35 -17.04
N LYS A 39 6.51 -12.55 -16.48
CA LYS A 39 7.14 -13.70 -17.16
C LYS A 39 6.38 -14.12 -18.41
N ILE A 40 5.04 -14.12 -18.36
CA ILE A 40 4.20 -14.47 -19.52
C ILE A 40 4.39 -13.46 -20.64
N LYS A 41 4.36 -12.16 -20.33
CA LYS A 41 4.62 -11.10 -21.32
C LYS A 41 5.99 -11.29 -21.99
N ALA A 42 7.05 -11.43 -21.22
CA ALA A 42 8.38 -11.64 -21.74
C ALA A 42 8.47 -12.91 -22.62
N TRP A 43 7.74 -13.97 -22.25
CA TRP A 43 7.66 -15.19 -23.03
C TRP A 43 6.91 -14.99 -24.35
N VAL A 44 5.75 -14.29 -24.32
CA VAL A 44 4.94 -13.98 -25.52
C VAL A 44 5.73 -13.10 -26.47
N ASP A 45 6.42 -12.07 -25.97
CA ASP A 45 7.25 -11.19 -26.79
C ASP A 45 8.41 -11.95 -27.44
N GLY A 46 9.09 -12.79 -26.67
CA GLY A 46 10.14 -13.66 -27.18
C GLY A 46 9.64 -14.69 -28.20
N PHE A 47 8.41 -15.19 -28.04
CA PHE A 47 7.81 -16.15 -28.95
C PHE A 47 7.43 -15.49 -30.28
N ASN A 48 6.84 -14.31 -30.24
CA ASN A 48 6.53 -13.52 -31.43
C ASN A 48 7.81 -13.09 -32.18
N ALA A 49 8.84 -12.65 -31.44
CA ALA A 49 10.09 -12.21 -32.05
C ALA A 49 10.85 -13.34 -32.76
N ARG A 50 10.71 -14.59 -32.32
CA ARG A 50 11.35 -15.75 -32.92
C ARG A 50 10.60 -16.33 -34.13
N GLY A 51 9.41 -15.79 -34.46
CA GLY A 51 8.60 -16.30 -35.57
C GLY A 51 8.18 -17.77 -35.38
N MET A 52 7.95 -18.21 -34.14
CA MET A 52 7.63 -19.61 -33.82
C MET A 52 6.23 -20.02 -34.25
N LEU A 53 5.40 -19.08 -34.64
CA LEU A 53 4.09 -19.30 -35.22
C LEU A 53 4.16 -19.30 -36.74
N LEU A 54 3.13 -19.85 -37.35
CA LEU A 54 2.97 -19.78 -38.81
C LEU A 54 2.94 -18.31 -39.27
N ASP A 55 3.40 -18.07 -40.49
CA ASP A 55 3.48 -16.73 -41.06
C ASP A 55 2.17 -15.95 -40.93
N GLY A 56 2.26 -14.76 -40.35
CA GLY A 56 1.13 -13.87 -40.13
C GLY A 56 0.37 -14.08 -38.81
N LEU A 57 0.73 -15.08 -37.98
CA LEU A 57 0.14 -15.29 -36.68
C LEU A 57 0.97 -14.63 -35.56
N HIS A 58 0.29 -13.92 -34.68
CA HIS A 58 0.90 -13.30 -33.50
C HIS A 58 0.06 -13.53 -32.26
N LEU A 59 0.73 -13.78 -31.12
CA LEU A 59 0.10 -13.80 -29.82
C LEU A 59 -0.09 -12.35 -29.34
N VAL A 60 -1.34 -11.97 -29.08
CA VAL A 60 -1.69 -10.63 -28.61
C VAL A 60 -2.48 -10.76 -27.31
N ALA A 61 -2.02 -10.09 -26.26
CA ALA A 61 -2.79 -9.99 -25.03
C ALA A 61 -4.00 -9.09 -25.28
N TYR A 62 -5.21 -9.63 -25.16
CA TYR A 62 -6.45 -8.87 -25.29
C TYR A 62 -7.00 -8.37 -23.96
N TYR A 63 -6.58 -9.00 -22.84
CA TYR A 63 -6.89 -8.57 -21.49
C TYR A 63 -5.69 -8.80 -20.58
N ASP A 64 -5.22 -7.73 -19.99
CA ASP A 64 -4.10 -7.76 -19.05
C ASP A 64 -4.53 -7.14 -17.71
N ARG A 65 -4.67 -8.01 -16.73
CA ARG A 65 -5.06 -7.59 -15.38
C ARG A 65 -3.97 -6.76 -14.67
N SER A 66 -2.71 -6.88 -15.08
CA SER A 66 -1.62 -6.12 -14.45
C SER A 66 -1.73 -4.62 -14.71
N GLU A 67 -2.25 -4.20 -15.85
CA GLU A 67 -2.47 -2.79 -16.17
C GLU A 67 -3.47 -2.15 -15.20
N LEU A 68 -4.56 -2.86 -14.88
CA LEU A 68 -5.55 -2.40 -13.92
C LEU A 68 -4.95 -2.30 -12.50
N VAL A 69 -4.16 -3.31 -12.10
CA VAL A 69 -3.49 -3.32 -10.79
C VAL A 69 -2.46 -2.19 -10.70
N ASP A 70 -1.64 -2.00 -11.72
CA ASP A 70 -0.64 -0.93 -11.75
C ASP A 70 -1.27 0.46 -11.76
N ALA A 71 -2.37 0.67 -12.49
CA ALA A 71 -3.14 1.91 -12.46
C ALA A 71 -3.73 2.19 -11.07
N ALA A 72 -4.29 1.16 -10.42
CA ALA A 72 -4.83 1.28 -9.07
C ALA A 72 -3.73 1.59 -8.03
N LEU A 73 -2.60 0.88 -8.08
CA LEU A 73 -1.45 1.13 -7.22
C LEU A 73 -0.88 2.55 -7.43
N TRP A 74 -0.77 2.99 -8.68
CA TRP A 74 -0.33 4.34 -8.99
C TRP A 74 -1.26 5.40 -8.42
N THR A 75 -2.58 5.21 -8.57
CA THR A 75 -3.58 6.12 -8.02
C THR A 75 -3.46 6.24 -6.50
N VAL A 76 -3.36 5.11 -5.80
CA VAL A 76 -3.21 5.10 -4.33
C VAL A 76 -1.90 5.76 -3.92
N THR A 77 -0.79 5.43 -4.56
CA THR A 77 0.52 6.03 -4.26
C THR A 77 0.50 7.53 -4.49
N LYS A 78 -0.11 7.99 -5.59
CA LYS A 78 -0.26 9.42 -5.90
C LYS A 78 -1.05 10.15 -4.81
N VAL A 79 -2.23 9.63 -4.44
CA VAL A 79 -3.09 10.23 -3.40
C VAL A 79 -2.37 10.24 -2.04
N LEU A 80 -1.62 9.19 -1.70
CA LEU A 80 -0.79 9.15 -0.49
C LEU A 80 0.26 10.26 -0.48
N LEU A 81 1.00 10.42 -1.58
CA LEU A 81 2.02 11.46 -1.70
C LEU A 81 1.41 12.88 -1.64
N GLU A 82 0.29 13.10 -2.30
CA GLU A 82 -0.44 14.36 -2.26
C GLU A 82 -0.95 14.65 -0.84
N GLY A 83 -1.49 13.62 -0.14
CA GLY A 83 -1.93 13.73 1.25
C GLY A 83 -0.78 14.06 2.20
N VAL A 84 0.34 13.36 2.10
CA VAL A 84 1.54 13.65 2.90
C VAL A 84 2.04 15.08 2.63
N LEU A 85 2.10 15.50 1.36
CA LEU A 85 2.52 16.85 1.00
C LEU A 85 1.59 17.91 1.64
N LEU A 86 0.27 17.69 1.55
CA LEU A 86 -0.72 18.59 2.15
C LEU A 86 -0.52 18.67 3.67
N VAL A 87 -0.34 17.55 4.34
CA VAL A 87 -0.08 17.50 5.80
C VAL A 87 1.19 18.26 6.14
N VAL A 88 2.27 18.09 5.39
CA VAL A 88 3.52 18.82 5.58
C VAL A 88 3.30 20.34 5.47
N VAL A 89 2.56 20.79 4.45
CA VAL A 89 2.24 22.21 4.28
C VAL A 89 1.42 22.74 5.46
N VAL A 90 0.39 22.00 5.87
CA VAL A 90 -0.45 22.38 7.01
C VAL A 90 0.38 22.45 8.30
N LEU A 91 1.26 21.49 8.55
CA LEU A 91 2.15 21.49 9.71
C LEU A 91 3.07 22.71 9.75
N PHE A 92 3.67 23.09 8.62
CA PHE A 92 4.49 24.30 8.54
C PHE A 92 3.70 25.58 8.84
N LEU A 93 2.44 25.62 8.42
CA LEU A 93 1.57 26.77 8.68
C LEU A 93 1.12 26.87 10.13
N PHE A 94 0.80 25.73 10.75
CA PHE A 94 0.23 25.69 12.11
C PHE A 94 1.29 25.71 13.22
N LEU A 95 2.37 24.95 13.10
CA LEU A 95 3.40 24.92 14.14
C LEU A 95 4.27 26.20 14.16
N GLY A 96 4.38 26.91 13.02
CA GLY A 96 5.17 28.15 12.95
C GLY A 96 6.68 27.95 13.19
N ASP A 97 7.13 26.72 13.47
CA ASP A 97 8.54 26.36 13.72
C ASP A 97 8.97 25.22 12.80
N VAL A 98 9.99 25.52 11.98
CA VAL A 98 10.53 24.61 10.98
C VAL A 98 11.10 23.34 11.61
N ARG A 99 11.71 23.44 12.81
CA ARG A 99 12.34 22.29 13.47
C ARG A 99 11.31 21.27 13.93
N SER A 100 10.23 21.73 14.56
CA SER A 100 9.13 20.87 15.01
C SER A 100 8.43 20.20 13.84
N SER A 101 8.17 20.95 12.76
CA SER A 101 7.58 20.42 11.53
C SER A 101 8.49 19.36 10.89
N LEU A 102 9.79 19.57 10.86
CA LEU A 102 10.75 18.62 10.29
C LEU A 102 10.79 17.28 11.06
N ILE A 103 10.62 17.30 12.38
CA ILE A 103 10.53 16.07 13.20
C ILE A 103 9.30 15.26 12.77
N VAL A 104 8.14 15.89 12.65
CA VAL A 104 6.91 15.19 12.22
C VAL A 104 7.04 14.68 10.80
N VAL A 105 7.63 15.45 9.89
CA VAL A 105 7.91 15.00 8.51
C VAL A 105 8.84 13.79 8.50
N ALA A 106 9.88 13.78 9.34
CA ALA A 106 10.78 12.63 9.46
C ALA A 106 10.04 11.37 9.94
N THR A 107 9.15 11.47 10.91
CA THR A 107 8.33 10.32 11.36
C THR A 107 7.38 9.85 10.25
N LEU A 108 6.78 10.77 9.48
CA LEU A 108 5.92 10.48 8.33
C LEU A 108 6.61 9.65 7.25
N VAL A 109 7.91 9.86 7.05
CA VAL A 109 8.71 9.11 6.07
C VAL A 109 9.21 7.78 6.65
N LEU A 110 9.72 7.82 7.89
CA LEU A 110 10.32 6.64 8.53
C LEU A 110 9.30 5.55 8.84
N THR A 111 8.11 5.91 9.32
CA THR A 111 7.12 4.90 9.73
C THR A 111 6.62 4.04 8.58
N PRO A 112 6.21 4.56 7.41
CA PRO A 112 5.88 3.71 6.28
C PRO A 112 7.02 2.80 5.83
N LEU A 113 8.27 3.29 5.86
CA LEU A 113 9.43 2.47 5.53
C LEU A 113 9.60 1.30 6.51
N LEU A 114 9.47 1.56 7.81
CA LEU A 114 9.50 0.52 8.84
C LEU A 114 8.34 -0.46 8.69
N THR A 115 7.14 0.04 8.38
CA THR A 115 5.97 -0.79 8.10
C THR A 115 6.21 -1.71 6.91
N PHE A 116 6.79 -1.23 5.80
CA PHE A 116 7.14 -2.09 4.67
C PHE A 116 8.16 -3.16 5.02
N VAL A 117 9.16 -2.83 5.86
CA VAL A 117 10.13 -3.82 6.36
C VAL A 117 9.43 -4.87 7.23
N ALA A 118 8.53 -4.46 8.12
CA ALA A 118 7.76 -5.36 8.97
C ALA A 118 6.83 -6.27 8.13
N MET A 119 6.10 -5.69 7.18
CA MET A 119 5.24 -6.44 6.24
C MET A 119 6.03 -7.51 5.48
N ASN A 120 7.20 -7.14 4.96
CA ASN A 120 8.07 -8.10 4.25
C ASN A 120 8.51 -9.25 5.15
N LYS A 121 8.89 -8.98 6.41
CA LYS A 121 9.25 -10.02 7.39
C LYS A 121 8.08 -10.91 7.78
N LEU A 122 6.88 -10.36 7.88
CA LEU A 122 5.66 -11.08 8.23
C LEU A 122 4.99 -11.77 7.02
N GLY A 123 5.54 -11.62 5.81
CA GLY A 123 4.98 -12.20 4.61
C GLY A 123 3.67 -11.55 4.14
N ILE A 124 3.39 -10.33 4.60
CA ILE A 124 2.21 -9.56 4.18
C ILE A 124 2.51 -8.91 2.84
N SER A 125 1.71 -9.23 1.83
CA SER A 125 1.89 -8.65 0.50
C SER A 125 1.47 -7.18 0.46
N ALA A 126 2.30 -6.34 -0.18
CA ALA A 126 1.93 -4.97 -0.52
C ALA A 126 0.90 -4.99 -1.66
N ASN A 127 -0.36 -4.93 -1.32
CA ASN A 127 -1.49 -4.89 -2.24
C ASN A 127 -2.34 -3.64 -1.99
N LEU A 128 -3.39 -3.45 -2.78
CA LEU A 128 -4.26 -2.28 -2.68
C LEU A 128 -4.86 -2.10 -1.28
N MET A 129 -5.22 -3.21 -0.62
CA MET A 129 -5.82 -3.20 0.72
C MET A 129 -4.80 -2.83 1.80
N SER A 130 -3.59 -3.41 1.75
CA SER A 130 -2.53 -3.06 2.68
C SER A 130 -2.05 -1.60 2.51
N LEU A 131 -1.98 -1.10 1.27
CA LEU A 131 -1.68 0.31 1.01
C LEU A 131 -2.80 1.24 1.51
N GLY A 132 -4.06 0.82 1.38
CA GLY A 132 -5.20 1.52 1.99
C GLY A 132 -5.09 1.55 3.52
N GLY A 133 -4.71 0.45 4.15
CA GLY A 133 -4.41 0.38 5.58
C GLY A 133 -3.28 1.33 5.99
N LEU A 134 -2.21 1.37 5.19
CA LEU A 134 -1.09 2.28 5.40
C LEU A 134 -1.53 3.76 5.32
N ALA A 135 -2.44 4.10 4.38
CA ALA A 135 -2.99 5.44 4.27
C ALA A 135 -3.73 5.88 5.54
N ILE A 136 -4.57 4.99 6.08
CA ILE A 136 -5.29 5.21 7.34
C ILE A 136 -4.31 5.35 8.49
N ALA A 137 -3.34 4.44 8.60
CA ALA A 137 -2.33 4.45 9.66
C ALA A 137 -1.48 5.74 9.64
N ILE A 138 -1.09 6.25 8.47
CA ILE A 138 -0.38 7.53 8.32
C ILE A 138 -1.22 8.67 8.93
N GLY A 139 -2.51 8.75 8.63
CA GLY A 139 -3.38 9.78 9.21
C GLY A 139 -3.40 9.74 10.74
N LEU A 140 -3.60 8.56 11.32
CA LEU A 140 -3.61 8.36 12.77
C LEU A 140 -2.25 8.68 13.43
N MET A 141 -1.17 8.34 12.77
CA MET A 141 0.18 8.59 13.24
C MET A 141 0.52 10.09 13.23
N VAL A 142 0.08 10.81 12.19
CA VAL A 142 0.28 12.26 12.11
C VAL A 142 -0.32 12.95 13.31
N ASP A 143 -1.59 12.64 13.62
CA ASP A 143 -2.30 13.24 14.75
C ASP A 143 -1.56 12.99 16.07
N GLY A 144 -1.15 11.76 16.33
CA GLY A 144 -0.36 11.42 17.52
C GLY A 144 0.99 12.14 17.57
N SER A 145 1.70 12.21 16.44
CA SER A 145 3.02 12.87 16.35
C SER A 145 2.92 14.37 16.56
N VAL A 146 1.90 15.01 16.00
CA VAL A 146 1.64 16.45 16.17
C VAL A 146 1.41 16.79 17.64
N VAL A 147 0.54 16.05 18.33
CA VAL A 147 0.22 16.26 19.75
C VAL A 147 1.49 16.13 20.62
N VAL A 148 2.32 15.13 20.37
CA VAL A 148 3.58 14.92 21.11
C VAL A 148 4.56 16.08 20.89
N VAL A 149 4.75 16.49 19.63
CA VAL A 149 5.70 17.56 19.29
C VAL A 149 5.20 18.91 19.80
N GLU A 150 3.91 19.20 19.65
CA GLU A 150 3.29 20.43 20.14
C GLU A 150 3.43 20.56 21.66
N ASN A 151 3.09 19.49 22.41
CA ASN A 151 3.25 19.50 23.86
C ASN A 151 4.70 19.70 24.30
N ALA A 152 5.64 19.02 23.64
CA ALA A 152 7.07 19.20 23.90
C ALA A 152 7.52 20.65 23.66
N PHE A 153 7.05 21.26 22.57
CA PHE A 153 7.39 22.64 22.23
C PHE A 153 6.80 23.63 23.22
N LEU A 154 5.53 23.47 23.59
CA LEU A 154 4.85 24.31 24.59
C LEU A 154 5.54 24.22 25.96
N GLN A 155 5.90 23.02 26.41
CA GLN A 155 6.61 22.81 27.67
C GLN A 155 8.02 23.44 27.67
N LEU A 156 8.75 23.33 26.57
CA LEU A 156 10.04 23.99 26.39
C LEU A 156 9.90 25.53 26.48
N GLY A 157 8.89 26.11 25.83
CA GLY A 157 8.62 27.54 25.88
C GLY A 157 8.28 28.03 27.31
N ARG A 158 7.49 27.26 28.05
CA ARG A 158 7.07 27.60 29.43
C ARG A 158 8.23 27.46 30.43
N LYS A 159 9.06 26.42 30.30
CA LYS A 159 10.11 26.10 31.28
C LYS A 159 11.51 26.62 30.88
N ALA A 160 11.62 27.33 29.76
CA ALA A 160 12.91 27.93 29.33
C ALA A 160 13.55 28.86 30.38
N LYS A 161 12.76 29.34 31.35
CA LYS A 161 13.20 30.22 32.45
C LYS A 161 13.49 29.47 33.78
N SER A 162 13.25 28.17 33.89
CA SER A 162 13.32 27.43 35.17
C SER A 162 14.64 26.76 35.46
N GLY A 163 15.65 26.86 34.56
CA GLY A 163 16.96 26.25 34.77
C GLY A 163 17.00 24.72 34.63
N GLU A 164 15.88 24.06 34.33
CA GLU A 164 15.84 22.62 34.08
C GLU A 164 16.49 22.27 32.74
N SER A 165 17.11 21.08 32.66
CA SER A 165 17.67 20.62 31.40
C SER A 165 16.59 20.39 30.35
N GLN A 166 16.80 20.89 29.13
CA GLN A 166 15.84 20.77 28.03
C GLN A 166 15.41 19.32 27.76
N LEU A 167 16.35 18.36 27.88
CA LEU A 167 16.07 16.95 27.70
C LEU A 167 15.05 16.41 28.72
N ARG A 168 15.12 16.84 29.97
CA ARG A 168 14.17 16.43 31.01
C ARG A 168 12.79 17.01 30.76
N VAL A 169 12.71 18.26 30.30
CA VAL A 169 11.45 18.92 29.94
C VAL A 169 10.77 18.17 28.77
N ILE A 170 11.54 17.85 27.71
CA ILE A 170 11.02 17.09 26.58
C ILE A 170 10.54 15.70 27.02
N LEU A 171 11.35 14.98 27.80
CA LEU A 171 10.96 13.65 28.29
C LEU A 171 9.65 13.69 29.07
N HIS A 172 9.50 14.65 29.98
CA HIS A 172 8.26 14.82 30.76
C HIS A 172 7.06 15.13 29.85
N ALA A 173 7.24 16.04 28.88
CA ALA A 173 6.19 16.40 27.93
C ALA A 173 5.76 15.21 27.05
N VAL A 174 6.69 14.39 26.61
CA VAL A 174 6.40 13.18 25.81
C VAL A 174 5.64 12.16 26.67
N VAL A 175 6.09 11.87 27.88
CA VAL A 175 5.45 10.89 28.77
C VAL A 175 4.03 11.32 29.15
N GLU A 176 3.79 12.61 29.33
CA GLU A 176 2.46 13.18 29.67
C GLU A 176 1.40 12.83 28.62
N VAL A 177 1.75 12.92 27.34
CA VAL A 177 0.82 12.64 26.23
C VAL A 177 0.93 11.22 25.69
N ALA A 178 1.99 10.48 26.00
CA ALA A 178 2.17 9.12 25.54
C ALA A 178 1.04 8.18 26.01
N THR A 179 0.60 8.32 27.26
CA THR A 179 -0.46 7.48 27.82
C THR A 179 -1.77 7.59 27.01
N PRO A 180 -2.39 8.78 26.83
CA PRO A 180 -3.61 8.89 26.01
C PRO A 180 -3.42 8.49 24.58
N VAL A 181 -2.25 8.76 23.97
CA VAL A 181 -1.96 8.34 22.58
C VAL A 181 -1.90 6.82 22.46
N ILE A 182 -1.18 6.13 23.36
CA ILE A 182 -1.09 4.65 23.38
C ILE A 182 -2.48 4.03 23.58
N PHE A 183 -3.30 4.58 24.50
CA PHE A 183 -4.67 4.09 24.67
C PHE A 183 -5.52 4.30 23.42
N GLY A 184 -5.42 5.46 22.76
CA GLY A 184 -6.13 5.75 21.52
C GLY A 184 -5.76 4.75 20.41
N VAL A 185 -4.45 4.53 20.19
CA VAL A 185 -3.96 3.55 19.23
C VAL A 185 -4.40 2.13 19.60
N GLY A 186 -4.34 1.76 20.89
CA GLY A 186 -4.81 0.47 21.38
C GLY A 186 -6.29 0.22 21.08
N ILE A 187 -7.15 1.22 21.23
CA ILE A 187 -8.59 1.14 20.89
C ILE A 187 -8.75 0.92 19.38
N ILE A 188 -7.99 1.63 18.55
CA ILE A 188 -8.04 1.48 17.10
C ILE A 188 -7.65 0.05 16.71
N ILE A 189 -6.55 -0.47 17.22
CA ILE A 189 -6.12 -1.87 16.97
C ILE A 189 -7.22 -2.84 17.39
N LEU A 190 -7.84 -2.62 18.54
CA LEU A 190 -8.93 -3.48 19.05
C LEU A 190 -10.15 -3.48 18.11
N VAL A 191 -10.49 -2.34 17.52
CA VAL A 191 -11.58 -2.23 16.52
C VAL A 191 -11.25 -3.00 15.23
N PHE A 192 -9.98 -3.00 14.81
CA PHE A 192 -9.55 -3.73 13.62
C PHE A 192 -9.29 -5.22 13.87
N LEU A 193 -9.20 -5.67 15.13
CA LEU A 193 -8.91 -7.07 15.49
C LEU A 193 -9.94 -8.08 14.92
N PRO A 194 -11.26 -7.80 14.91
CA PRO A 194 -12.23 -8.68 14.26
C PRO A 194 -11.97 -8.89 12.76
N LEU A 195 -11.44 -7.89 12.05
CA LEU A 195 -11.13 -8.01 10.62
C LEU A 195 -9.97 -8.98 10.34
N MET A 196 -9.05 -9.15 11.31
CA MET A 196 -7.95 -10.12 11.21
C MET A 196 -8.44 -11.56 11.32
N THR A 197 -9.61 -11.78 11.94
CA THR A 197 -10.20 -13.11 12.16
C THR A 197 -11.20 -13.53 11.09
N LEU A 198 -11.51 -12.65 10.14
CA LEU A 198 -12.40 -12.95 9.02
C LEU A 198 -11.82 -14.08 8.17
N GLN A 199 -12.71 -14.96 7.71
CA GLN A 199 -12.39 -16.09 6.85
C GLN A 199 -12.97 -15.89 5.44
N GLY A 200 -12.56 -16.73 4.50
CA GLY A 200 -13.08 -16.68 3.14
C GLY A 200 -12.53 -15.51 2.31
N MET A 201 -13.36 -14.97 1.46
CA MET A 201 -12.98 -13.88 0.54
C MET A 201 -12.81 -12.56 1.28
N GLU A 202 -13.68 -12.27 2.23
CA GLU A 202 -13.62 -11.09 3.09
C GLU A 202 -12.32 -11.04 3.91
N GLY A 203 -11.91 -12.17 4.47
CA GLY A 203 -10.64 -12.27 5.21
C GLY A 203 -9.44 -11.98 4.33
N LYS A 204 -9.40 -12.52 3.10
CA LYS A 204 -8.32 -12.25 2.14
C LYS A 204 -8.22 -10.78 1.74
N MET A 205 -9.36 -10.06 1.75
CA MET A 205 -9.40 -8.65 1.42
C MET A 205 -9.05 -7.77 2.63
N PHE A 206 -9.67 -7.97 3.78
CA PHE A 206 -9.57 -7.05 4.92
C PHE A 206 -8.42 -7.37 5.89
N ALA A 207 -7.99 -8.63 6.00
CA ALA A 207 -6.89 -8.96 6.90
C ALA A 207 -5.57 -8.22 6.57
N PRO A 208 -5.12 -8.09 5.30
CA PRO A 208 -3.92 -7.30 4.99
C PRO A 208 -4.04 -5.82 5.40
N LEU A 209 -5.23 -5.22 5.25
CA LEU A 209 -5.54 -3.86 5.70
C LEU A 209 -5.39 -3.75 7.22
N ALA A 210 -6.06 -4.64 7.96
CA ALA A 210 -6.04 -4.64 9.42
C ALA A 210 -4.64 -4.88 9.99
N TYR A 211 -3.88 -5.83 9.43
CA TYR A 211 -2.49 -6.06 9.82
C TYR A 211 -1.61 -4.82 9.58
N THR A 212 -1.79 -4.14 8.45
CA THR A 212 -0.98 -2.95 8.11
C THR A 212 -1.27 -1.78 9.05
N ILE A 213 -2.52 -1.62 9.50
CA ILE A 213 -2.88 -0.59 10.49
C ILE A 213 -2.31 -0.92 11.88
N ALA A 214 -2.24 -2.22 12.23
CA ALA A 214 -1.77 -2.65 13.54
C ALA A 214 -0.24 -2.65 13.70
N ILE A 215 0.51 -2.66 12.60
CA ILE A 215 1.98 -2.58 12.56
C ILE A 215 2.46 -1.14 12.75
#